data_9c6e064f39a71e15879c2867b304588b
#
_entry.id   9c6e064f39a71e15879c2867b304588b
#
_cell.length_a   1.000
_cell.length_b   1.000
_cell.length_c   1.000
_cell.angle_alpha   90.00
_cell.angle_beta   90.00
_cell.angle_gamma   90.00
#
_symmetry.space_group_name_H-M   'P 1'
#
loop_
_entity.id
_entity.type
_entity.pdbx_description
1 polymer ?
#
loop_
_entity_poly.entity_id
_entity_poly.type
_entity_poly.pdbx_seq_one_letter_code
_entity_poly.pdbx_strand_id
1 'polypeptide(L)'
;MAIFKGRTRVRYGYSRWGYTRNNGKGWHGGSDEEGLDSDTILMPDYKGKSISGRVITARKVDKSTGNKTWEWGWYVCVELDAGQTPDAVNYLYFCHNARNLVSVGQRVKSGDALAVMGNTGNAALASPPFAHCHFEVRATTTGAGLDPTAYTGHPNAVGTYGAAINGTEDDDMKFLKVLSEKCEVFSAADVTAVDVGYNDGRLKVGEYYPVQAEVGSDGTYTWVRIQAGTAKRYAVVLPDRSEIVSLSAGDAITACMAQAGDTSELEAQLAQLAKERDAATQRADASDKKLSDIKAYVAGV
;
A
#
# COMPACT_ATOMS: atom_id res chain seq x y z
N MET A 1 2.36 10.82 -11.50
CA MET A 1 2.03 9.71 -10.55
C MET A 1 0.54 9.48 -10.59
N ALA A 2 0.09 8.24 -10.71
CA ALA A 2 -1.32 7.87 -10.67
C ALA A 2 -1.84 7.84 -9.21
N ILE A 3 -3.13 7.53 -9.02
CA ILE A 3 -3.72 7.41 -7.67
C ILE A 3 -3.28 6.15 -6.92
N PHE A 4 -2.59 5.21 -7.58
CA PHE A 4 -1.95 4.05 -6.96
C PHE A 4 -0.49 3.97 -7.37
N LYS A 5 0.34 3.40 -6.50
CA LYS A 5 1.71 3.01 -6.84
C LYS A 5 1.65 1.70 -7.62
N GLY A 6 2.38 1.60 -8.73
CA GLY A 6 2.42 0.41 -9.58
C GLY A 6 1.29 0.33 -10.60
N ARG A 7 0.79 -0.90 -10.82
CA ARG A 7 -0.26 -1.14 -11.81
C ARG A 7 -1.63 -0.74 -11.27
N THR A 8 -2.39 -0.05 -12.11
CA THR A 8 -3.80 0.29 -11.91
C THR A 8 -4.64 -0.39 -12.96
N ARG A 9 -5.81 -0.91 -12.59
CA ARG A 9 -6.74 -1.55 -13.51
C ARG A 9 -8.10 -0.84 -13.54
N VAL A 10 -8.57 -0.52 -14.74
CA VAL A 10 -9.98 -0.23 -15.02
C VAL A 10 -10.61 -1.52 -15.53
N ARG A 11 -11.40 -2.20 -14.68
CA ARG A 11 -11.82 -3.60 -14.93
C ARG A 11 -12.93 -3.73 -15.97
N TYR A 12 -13.92 -2.84 -15.91
CA TYR A 12 -15.14 -2.99 -16.69
C TYR A 12 -15.43 -1.76 -17.56
N GLY A 13 -16.17 -1.95 -18.65
CA GLY A 13 -16.62 -0.84 -19.50
C GLY A 13 -17.39 0.23 -18.75
N TYR A 14 -18.19 -0.17 -17.75
CA TYR A 14 -18.96 0.73 -16.90
C TYR A 14 -18.15 1.40 -15.79
N SER A 15 -16.92 0.98 -15.55
CA SER A 15 -15.99 1.61 -14.60
C SER A 15 -15.36 2.89 -15.13
N ARG A 16 -15.50 3.18 -16.40
CA ARG A 16 -14.97 4.36 -17.07
C ARG A 16 -15.83 5.59 -16.80
N TRP A 17 -15.22 6.75 -16.80
CA TRP A 17 -15.91 8.04 -16.77
C TRP A 17 -16.80 8.23 -18.01
N GLY A 18 -17.93 8.92 -17.86
CA GLY A 18 -18.84 9.32 -18.93
C GLY A 18 -20.12 8.47 -19.01
N TYR A 19 -20.77 8.46 -20.16
CA TYR A 19 -21.96 7.64 -20.41
C TYR A 19 -21.58 6.17 -20.63
N THR A 20 -21.28 5.45 -19.56
CA THR A 20 -20.78 4.08 -19.58
C THR A 20 -21.66 3.09 -18.83
N ARG A 21 -22.59 3.57 -18.00
CA ARG A 21 -23.56 2.77 -17.25
C ARG A 21 -24.78 2.44 -18.12
N ASN A 22 -25.51 1.37 -17.79
CA ASN A 22 -26.78 0.99 -18.45
C ASN A 22 -26.66 0.98 -19.99
N ASN A 23 -25.67 0.30 -20.54
CA ASN A 23 -25.40 0.22 -21.99
C ASN A 23 -25.24 1.63 -22.63
N GLY A 24 -24.53 2.51 -21.97
CA GLY A 24 -24.22 3.85 -22.49
C GLY A 24 -25.30 4.91 -22.21
N LYS A 25 -26.37 4.60 -21.49
CA LYS A 25 -27.44 5.54 -21.17
C LYS A 25 -27.27 6.21 -19.80
N GLY A 26 -26.48 5.61 -18.91
CA GLY A 26 -26.23 6.10 -17.55
C GLY A 26 -24.87 6.80 -17.45
N TRP A 27 -24.87 7.92 -16.75
CA TRP A 27 -23.67 8.70 -16.46
C TRP A 27 -22.87 8.08 -15.31
N HIS A 28 -21.55 8.02 -15.45
CA HIS A 28 -20.59 7.71 -14.40
C HIS A 28 -19.67 8.91 -14.19
N GLY A 29 -19.70 9.52 -13.00
CA GLY A 29 -19.02 10.78 -12.72
C GLY A 29 -17.51 10.69 -12.55
N GLY A 30 -16.97 9.48 -12.45
CA GLY A 30 -15.55 9.25 -12.23
C GLY A 30 -15.02 7.99 -12.91
N SER A 31 -13.86 7.54 -12.48
CA SER A 31 -13.26 6.26 -12.88
C SER A 31 -13.21 5.33 -11.68
N ASP A 32 -13.63 4.06 -11.85
CA ASP A 32 -13.46 3.02 -10.83
C ASP A 32 -12.13 2.31 -11.08
N GLU A 33 -11.18 2.49 -10.19
CA GLU A 33 -9.79 2.06 -10.36
C GLU A 33 -9.36 1.09 -9.26
N GLU A 34 -8.70 0.02 -9.65
CA GLU A 34 -8.14 -0.98 -8.75
C GLU A 34 -6.62 -0.86 -8.74
N GLY A 35 -6.04 -0.65 -7.56
CA GLY A 35 -4.60 -0.83 -7.35
C GLY A 35 -4.27 -2.33 -7.30
N LEU A 36 -3.39 -2.79 -8.19
CA LEU A 36 -3.03 -4.21 -8.28
C LEU A 36 -1.79 -4.56 -7.45
N ASP A 37 -0.92 -3.59 -7.22
CA ASP A 37 0.34 -3.78 -6.50
C ASP A 37 0.32 -3.07 -5.13
N SER A 38 -0.62 -2.14 -4.92
CA SER A 38 -0.82 -1.42 -3.66
C SER A 38 -2.28 -1.03 -3.52
N ASP A 39 -2.83 -1.15 -2.33
CA ASP A 39 -4.16 -0.67 -1.96
C ASP A 39 -4.15 0.77 -1.42
N THR A 40 -2.98 1.37 -1.25
CA THR A 40 -2.84 2.75 -0.78
C THR A 40 -3.20 3.74 -1.89
N ILE A 41 -4.23 4.54 -1.64
CA ILE A 41 -4.66 5.63 -2.52
C ILE A 41 -3.78 6.84 -2.25
N LEU A 42 -3.19 7.38 -3.31
CA LEU A 42 -2.26 8.51 -3.26
C LEU A 42 -2.89 9.77 -3.86
N MET A 43 -2.43 10.93 -3.41
CA MET A 43 -2.67 12.19 -4.09
C MET A 43 -1.98 12.15 -5.48
N PRO A 44 -2.73 12.30 -6.59
CA PRO A 44 -2.16 12.18 -7.94
C PRO A 44 -1.36 13.40 -8.36
N ASP A 45 -0.67 13.27 -9.50
CA ASP A 45 -0.14 14.38 -10.29
C ASP A 45 -1.19 14.89 -11.28
N TYR A 46 -1.00 16.09 -11.78
CA TYR A 46 -1.66 16.59 -12.98
C TYR A 46 -0.72 16.45 -14.18
N LYS A 47 -0.96 15.45 -15.06
CA LYS A 47 -0.11 15.20 -16.26
C LYS A 47 1.40 15.16 -15.94
N GLY A 48 1.77 14.50 -14.85
CA GLY A 48 3.16 14.39 -14.39
C GLY A 48 3.71 15.59 -13.63
N LYS A 49 2.90 16.63 -13.39
CA LYS A 49 3.27 17.77 -12.54
C LYS A 49 2.69 17.60 -11.15
N SER A 50 3.53 17.78 -10.15
CA SER A 50 3.08 17.73 -8.76
C SER A 50 2.09 18.83 -8.46
N ILE A 51 1.01 18.48 -7.77
CA ILE A 51 -0.05 19.38 -7.31
C ILE A 51 -0.21 19.26 -5.79
N SER A 52 -0.85 20.23 -5.17
CA SER A 52 -1.12 20.24 -3.74
C SER A 52 -2.52 20.75 -3.44
N GLY A 53 -2.97 20.52 -2.22
CA GLY A 53 -4.30 20.93 -1.80
C GLY A 53 -4.50 20.77 -0.30
N ARG A 54 -5.75 20.94 0.11
CA ARG A 54 -6.21 20.77 1.48
C ARG A 54 -7.34 19.76 1.52
N VAL A 55 -7.29 18.84 2.46
CA VAL A 55 -8.40 17.92 2.75
C VAL A 55 -9.56 18.72 3.33
N ILE A 56 -10.69 18.74 2.62
CA ILE A 56 -11.91 19.42 3.08
C ILE A 56 -12.97 18.44 3.59
N THR A 57 -12.83 17.15 3.25
CA THR A 57 -13.67 16.08 3.77
C THR A 57 -12.86 14.81 3.94
N ALA A 58 -13.03 14.15 5.10
CA ALA A 58 -12.55 12.81 5.38
C ALA A 58 -13.64 12.13 6.25
N ARG A 59 -14.56 11.43 5.60
CA ARG A 59 -15.79 10.92 6.26
C ARG A 59 -15.92 9.42 6.12
N LYS A 60 -16.52 8.83 7.17
CA LYS A 60 -17.18 7.53 7.11
C LYS A 60 -18.67 7.79 6.98
N VAL A 61 -19.28 7.39 5.89
CA VAL A 61 -20.73 7.52 5.68
C VAL A 61 -21.30 6.15 5.34
N ASP A 62 -22.35 5.78 6.00
CA ASP A 62 -23.13 4.59 5.71
C ASP A 62 -24.61 4.92 5.52
N LYS A 63 -25.37 3.96 5.04
CA LYS A 63 -26.79 4.15 4.71
C LYS A 63 -27.64 4.52 5.93
N SER A 64 -27.23 4.13 7.13
CA SER A 64 -27.94 4.39 8.38
C SER A 64 -27.92 5.85 8.79
N THR A 65 -26.95 6.62 8.30
CA THR A 65 -26.81 8.05 8.64
C THR A 65 -27.85 8.95 7.99
N GLY A 66 -28.63 8.47 7.02
CA GLY A 66 -29.51 9.30 6.19
C GLY A 66 -28.78 10.30 5.29
N ASN A 67 -27.47 10.30 5.28
CA ASN A 67 -26.67 11.18 4.42
C ASN A 67 -26.73 10.72 2.97
N LYS A 68 -27.04 11.63 2.04
CA LYS A 68 -27.15 11.32 0.60
C LYS A 68 -25.83 10.87 -0.05
N THR A 69 -24.69 11.11 0.61
CA THR A 69 -23.38 10.63 0.15
C THR A 69 -23.02 9.23 0.64
N TRP A 70 -23.96 8.49 1.25
CA TRP A 70 -23.74 7.13 1.73
C TRP A 70 -23.26 6.18 0.62
N GLU A 71 -23.62 6.44 -0.62
CA GLU A 71 -23.20 5.67 -1.78
C GLU A 71 -21.69 5.69 -1.98
N TRP A 72 -21.02 6.78 -1.56
CA TRP A 72 -19.56 6.90 -1.63
C TRP A 72 -18.83 6.15 -0.52
N GLY A 73 -19.56 5.75 0.54
CA GLY A 73 -19.00 5.08 1.70
C GLY A 73 -17.99 5.97 2.45
N TRP A 74 -16.85 5.43 2.81
CA TRP A 74 -15.76 6.24 3.31
C TRP A 74 -15.12 6.97 2.15
N TYR A 75 -14.91 8.27 2.30
CA TYR A 75 -14.31 9.06 1.24
C TYR A 75 -13.48 10.22 1.75
N VAL A 76 -12.55 10.64 0.91
CA VAL A 76 -11.73 11.84 1.07
C VAL A 76 -12.05 12.79 -0.06
N CYS A 77 -12.15 14.10 0.25
CA CYS A 77 -12.18 15.16 -0.73
C CYS A 77 -11.02 16.12 -0.48
N VAL A 78 -10.25 16.40 -1.52
CA VAL A 78 -9.16 17.39 -1.51
C VAL A 78 -9.57 18.55 -2.37
N GLU A 79 -9.51 19.77 -1.82
CA GLU A 79 -9.57 21.03 -2.56
C GLU A 79 -8.16 21.38 -3.03
N LEU A 80 -7.98 21.54 -4.34
CA LEU A 80 -6.70 21.92 -4.93
C LEU A 80 -6.35 23.37 -4.61
N ASP A 81 -5.07 23.66 -4.49
CA ASP A 81 -4.59 25.03 -4.45
C ASP A 81 -4.84 25.73 -5.80
N ALA A 82 -5.24 26.98 -5.76
CA ALA A 82 -5.63 27.72 -6.94
C ALA A 82 -4.48 27.83 -7.98
N GLY A 83 -4.84 27.71 -9.25
CA GLY A 83 -3.95 28.01 -10.38
C GLY A 83 -2.88 26.93 -10.66
N GLN A 84 -2.94 25.74 -10.05
CA GLN A 84 -1.98 24.66 -10.32
C GLN A 84 -2.28 23.91 -11.62
N THR A 85 -3.54 23.85 -12.01
CA THR A 85 -4.00 23.17 -13.22
C THR A 85 -4.71 24.15 -14.14
N PRO A 86 -4.58 24.02 -15.48
CA PRO A 86 -5.23 24.92 -16.43
C PRO A 86 -6.70 24.54 -16.69
N ASP A 87 -7.18 23.42 -16.16
CA ASP A 87 -8.56 22.95 -16.29
C ASP A 87 -9.46 23.54 -15.20
N ALA A 88 -10.74 23.21 -15.25
CA ALA A 88 -11.74 23.70 -14.30
C ALA A 88 -11.80 22.88 -12.99
N VAL A 89 -10.92 21.89 -12.81
CA VAL A 89 -10.95 21.01 -11.64
C VAL A 89 -10.39 21.74 -10.42
N ASN A 90 -11.19 21.75 -9.35
CA ASN A 90 -10.79 22.26 -8.04
C ASN A 90 -10.90 21.22 -6.93
N TYR A 91 -11.59 20.10 -7.15
CA TYR A 91 -11.87 19.10 -6.13
C TYR A 91 -11.59 17.70 -6.64
N LEU A 92 -10.89 16.90 -5.82
CA LEU A 92 -10.60 15.50 -6.08
C LEU A 92 -11.31 14.65 -5.01
N TYR A 93 -12.08 13.66 -5.44
CA TYR A 93 -12.82 12.74 -4.57
C TYR A 93 -12.28 11.32 -4.71
N PHE A 94 -12.03 10.68 -3.57
CA PHE A 94 -11.52 9.31 -3.45
C PHE A 94 -12.50 8.53 -2.59
N CYS A 95 -13.33 7.67 -3.22
CA CYS A 95 -14.48 7.04 -2.59
C CYS A 95 -14.30 5.52 -2.44
N HIS A 96 -15.19 4.90 -1.65
CA HIS A 96 -15.24 3.48 -1.31
C HIS A 96 -14.07 2.99 -0.45
N ASN A 97 -13.39 3.89 0.24
CA ASN A 97 -12.22 3.58 1.05
C ASN A 97 -12.54 2.55 2.15
N ALA A 98 -11.59 1.67 2.46
CA ALA A 98 -11.62 0.84 3.66
C ALA A 98 -11.35 1.68 4.90
N ARG A 99 -10.45 2.67 4.78
CA ARG A 99 -10.18 3.70 5.80
C ARG A 99 -9.55 4.94 5.18
N ASN A 100 -9.76 6.08 5.82
CA ASN A 100 -9.07 7.32 5.48
C ASN A 100 -7.80 7.45 6.32
N LEU A 101 -6.70 7.92 5.71
CA LEU A 101 -5.40 8.12 6.36
C LEU A 101 -5.12 9.58 6.71
N VAL A 102 -5.98 10.49 6.25
CA VAL A 102 -5.86 11.93 6.42
C VAL A 102 -7.05 12.51 7.17
N SER A 103 -6.87 13.71 7.72
CA SER A 103 -7.89 14.45 8.45
C SER A 103 -8.26 15.76 7.75
N VAL A 104 -9.48 16.25 8.00
CA VAL A 104 -9.94 17.56 7.50
C VAL A 104 -8.98 18.66 7.96
N GLY A 105 -8.62 19.55 7.03
CA GLY A 105 -7.67 20.63 7.24
C GLY A 105 -6.21 20.27 6.91
N GLN A 106 -5.88 18.99 6.77
CA GLN A 106 -4.53 18.53 6.44
C GLN A 106 -4.12 19.01 5.04
N ARG A 107 -2.89 19.50 4.93
CA ARG A 107 -2.25 19.80 3.64
C ARG A 107 -1.69 18.53 3.04
N VAL A 108 -1.91 18.35 1.74
CA VAL A 108 -1.43 17.19 0.98
C VAL A 108 -0.86 17.61 -0.36
N LYS A 109 0.06 16.82 -0.87
CA LYS A 109 0.70 16.99 -2.18
C LYS A 109 0.79 15.66 -2.90
N SER A 110 1.04 15.69 -4.19
CA SER A 110 1.26 14.49 -5.01
C SER A 110 2.18 13.49 -4.33
N GLY A 111 1.75 12.24 -4.28
CA GLY A 111 2.44 11.14 -3.61
C GLY A 111 2.07 10.92 -2.15
N ASP A 112 1.40 11.86 -1.48
CA ASP A 112 0.95 11.65 -0.11
C ASP A 112 -0.16 10.60 -0.05
N ALA A 113 -0.10 9.70 0.94
CA ALA A 113 -1.12 8.69 1.18
C ALA A 113 -2.40 9.32 1.75
N LEU A 114 -3.53 9.10 1.09
CA LEU A 114 -4.83 9.67 1.45
C LEU A 114 -5.78 8.67 2.13
N ALA A 115 -5.79 7.44 1.64
CA ALA A 115 -6.72 6.41 2.08
C ALA A 115 -6.21 5.01 1.71
N VAL A 116 -6.92 3.98 2.17
CA VAL A 116 -6.77 2.59 1.73
C VAL A 116 -7.98 2.22 0.90
N MET A 117 -7.76 1.65 -0.27
CA MET A 117 -8.79 1.15 -1.18
C MET A 117 -9.69 0.13 -0.48
N GLY A 118 -10.99 0.21 -0.75
CA GLY A 118 -11.97 -0.69 -0.16
C GLY A 118 -13.18 -0.93 -1.06
N ASN A 119 -14.29 -1.31 -0.44
CA ASN A 119 -15.56 -1.54 -1.11
C ASN A 119 -16.74 -1.03 -0.27
N THR A 120 -16.58 0.07 0.45
CA THR A 120 -17.64 0.65 1.28
C THR A 120 -18.68 1.41 0.45
N GLY A 121 -19.79 1.77 1.06
CA GLY A 121 -20.88 2.42 0.37
C GLY A 121 -21.63 1.49 -0.58
N ASN A 122 -22.02 1.98 -1.76
CA ASN A 122 -22.72 1.18 -2.75
C ASN A 122 -21.80 0.13 -3.43
N ALA A 123 -20.49 0.30 -3.39
CA ALA A 123 -19.55 -0.70 -3.88
C ALA A 123 -19.70 -2.06 -3.17
N ALA A 124 -20.11 -2.05 -1.89
CA ALA A 124 -20.42 -3.26 -1.14
C ALA A 124 -21.61 -4.05 -1.69
N LEU A 125 -22.45 -3.43 -2.51
CA LEU A 125 -23.63 -4.06 -3.14
C LEU A 125 -23.32 -4.68 -4.50
N ALA A 126 -22.10 -4.50 -5.03
CA ALA A 126 -21.68 -5.10 -6.29
C ALA A 126 -21.64 -6.64 -6.18
N SER A 127 -22.00 -7.33 -7.26
CA SER A 127 -21.93 -8.79 -7.34
C SER A 127 -21.20 -9.21 -8.63
N PRO A 128 -20.03 -9.87 -8.51
CA PRO A 128 -19.27 -10.09 -7.28
C PRO A 128 -18.72 -8.76 -6.72
N PRO A 129 -18.58 -8.65 -5.40
CA PRO A 129 -17.99 -7.47 -4.78
C PRO A 129 -16.50 -7.37 -5.17
N PHE A 130 -16.03 -6.16 -5.45
CA PHE A 130 -14.63 -5.92 -5.70
C PHE A 130 -14.19 -4.59 -5.07
N ALA A 131 -13.00 -4.56 -4.51
CA ALA A 131 -12.40 -3.35 -3.97
C ALA A 131 -11.93 -2.46 -5.13
N HIS A 132 -12.25 -1.16 -5.04
CA HIS A 132 -11.81 -0.15 -5.99
C HIS A 132 -11.88 1.23 -5.36
N CYS A 133 -11.17 2.20 -5.93
CA CYS A 133 -11.38 3.61 -5.67
C CYS A 133 -12.28 4.16 -6.79
N HIS A 134 -13.45 4.68 -6.43
CA HIS A 134 -14.16 5.58 -7.33
C HIS A 134 -13.49 6.94 -7.22
N PHE A 135 -12.71 7.29 -8.25
CA PHE A 135 -11.99 8.54 -8.34
C PHE A 135 -12.75 9.53 -9.21
N GLU A 136 -13.08 10.69 -8.64
CA GLU A 136 -13.87 11.72 -9.33
C GLU A 136 -13.20 13.08 -9.18
N VAL A 137 -13.22 13.89 -10.25
CA VAL A 137 -12.71 15.25 -10.26
C VAL A 137 -13.83 16.22 -10.61
N ARG A 138 -13.90 17.38 -9.92
CA ARG A 138 -15.01 18.33 -10.05
C ARG A 138 -14.56 19.79 -10.06
N ALA A 139 -15.34 20.65 -10.71
CA ALA A 139 -15.16 22.09 -10.64
C ALA A 139 -15.66 22.68 -9.31
N THR A 140 -16.75 22.13 -8.77
CA THR A 140 -17.37 22.54 -7.50
C THR A 140 -17.70 21.31 -6.66
N THR A 141 -17.90 21.48 -5.36
CA THR A 141 -18.21 20.37 -4.44
C THR A 141 -19.48 19.59 -4.78
N THR A 142 -20.41 20.19 -5.50
CA THR A 142 -21.71 19.60 -5.90
C THR A 142 -21.87 19.48 -7.42
N GLY A 143 -20.86 19.83 -8.19
CA GLY A 143 -20.86 19.76 -9.66
C GLY A 143 -20.82 18.32 -10.17
N ALA A 144 -21.14 18.14 -11.45
CA ALA A 144 -20.92 16.86 -12.13
C ALA A 144 -19.43 16.53 -12.21
N GLY A 145 -19.12 15.24 -12.21
CA GLY A 145 -17.76 14.77 -12.40
C GLY A 145 -17.24 15.15 -13.80
N LEU A 146 -16.01 15.61 -13.84
CA LEU A 146 -15.27 15.92 -15.07
C LEU A 146 -14.39 14.75 -15.46
N ASP A 147 -13.77 14.82 -16.65
CA ASP A 147 -12.84 13.79 -17.11
C ASP A 147 -11.60 13.70 -16.20
N PRO A 148 -11.36 12.55 -15.53
CA PRO A 148 -10.25 12.38 -14.60
C PRO A 148 -8.92 12.03 -15.28
N THR A 149 -8.88 11.85 -16.61
CA THR A 149 -7.74 11.31 -17.36
C THR A 149 -6.43 12.06 -17.12
N ALA A 150 -6.52 13.39 -16.89
CA ALA A 150 -5.35 14.22 -16.61
C ALA A 150 -4.67 13.91 -15.26
N TYR A 151 -5.38 13.23 -14.35
CA TYR A 151 -4.97 12.90 -12.99
C TYR A 151 -4.68 11.39 -12.80
N THR A 152 -5.32 10.52 -13.59
CA THR A 152 -5.16 9.07 -13.47
C THR A 152 -3.86 8.56 -14.08
N GLY A 153 -3.28 9.32 -15.00
CA GLY A 153 -2.06 8.92 -15.72
C GLY A 153 -2.28 7.83 -16.79
N HIS A 154 -3.54 7.53 -17.13
CA HIS A 154 -3.90 6.54 -18.14
C HIS A 154 -5.17 6.97 -18.91
N PRO A 155 -5.44 6.38 -20.09
CA PRO A 155 -6.62 6.71 -20.87
C PRO A 155 -7.92 6.23 -20.20
N ASN A 156 -9.05 6.86 -20.53
CA ASN A 156 -10.40 6.43 -20.11
C ASN A 156 -10.84 5.16 -20.84
N ALA A 157 -10.16 4.05 -20.60
CA ALA A 157 -10.39 2.77 -21.28
C ALA A 157 -10.25 1.59 -20.31
N VAL A 158 -10.85 0.46 -20.63
CA VAL A 158 -10.64 -0.80 -19.89
C VAL A 158 -9.20 -1.27 -20.13
N GLY A 159 -8.50 -1.64 -19.09
CA GLY A 159 -7.12 -2.11 -19.21
C GLY A 159 -6.39 -2.13 -17.88
N THR A 160 -5.15 -2.59 -17.94
CA THR A 160 -4.17 -2.50 -16.86
C THR A 160 -3.05 -1.56 -17.31
N TYR A 161 -2.75 -0.57 -16.50
CA TYR A 161 -1.85 0.54 -16.80
C TYR A 161 -0.75 0.65 -15.74
N GLY A 162 0.36 1.27 -16.10
CA GLY A 162 1.53 1.39 -15.24
C GLY A 162 2.42 0.15 -15.34
N ALA A 163 3.63 0.27 -14.81
CA ALA A 163 4.52 -0.85 -14.61
C ALA A 163 4.12 -1.57 -13.32
N ALA A 164 4.24 -2.91 -13.30
CA ALA A 164 4.23 -3.62 -12.04
C ALA A 164 5.25 -2.94 -11.12
N ILE A 165 4.92 -2.76 -9.86
CA ILE A 165 5.97 -2.59 -8.87
C ILE A 165 6.66 -3.97 -8.86
N ASN A 166 7.56 -4.19 -9.79
CA ASN A 166 8.67 -5.08 -9.53
C ASN A 166 9.30 -4.41 -8.33
N GLY A 167 9.21 -5.08 -7.15
CA GLY A 167 9.57 -4.46 -5.89
C GLY A 167 10.63 -3.41 -6.13
N THR A 168 10.33 -2.17 -5.83
CA THR A 168 11.30 -1.10 -6.06
C THR A 168 12.53 -1.50 -5.27
N GLU A 169 13.71 -1.22 -5.78
CA GLU A 169 14.98 -1.51 -5.09
C GLU A 169 14.99 -1.04 -3.62
N ASP A 170 14.02 -0.21 -3.21
CA ASP A 170 13.84 0.29 -1.84
C ASP A 170 12.85 -0.52 -0.97
N ASP A 171 11.93 -1.34 -1.55
CA ASP A 171 10.93 -2.14 -0.81
C ASP A 171 11.20 -3.65 -0.87
N ASP A 172 12.04 -4.11 -1.80
CA ASP A 172 12.49 -5.50 -1.84
C ASP A 172 13.54 -5.74 -0.77
N MET A 173 13.22 -6.61 0.16
CA MET A 173 14.22 -7.06 1.11
C MET A 173 15.23 -7.94 0.40
N LYS A 174 16.50 -7.56 0.48
CA LYS A 174 17.60 -8.38 -0.04
C LYS A 174 17.85 -9.55 0.89
N PHE A 175 17.98 -10.72 0.29
CA PHE A 175 18.33 -11.94 1.00
C PHE A 175 19.56 -12.59 0.34
N LEU A 176 20.39 -13.17 1.17
CA LEU A 176 21.40 -14.12 0.73
C LEU A 176 20.75 -15.49 0.63
N LYS A 177 20.58 -16.02 -0.57
CA LYS A 177 20.13 -17.39 -0.81
C LYS A 177 21.33 -18.31 -0.89
N VAL A 178 21.30 -19.39 -0.11
CA VAL A 178 22.39 -20.36 -0.03
C VAL A 178 22.20 -21.45 -1.07
N LEU A 179 23.20 -21.62 -1.94
CA LEU A 179 23.17 -22.55 -3.07
C LEU A 179 23.94 -23.85 -2.77
N SER A 180 24.86 -23.84 -1.80
CA SER A 180 25.79 -24.94 -1.54
C SER A 180 26.16 -25.02 -0.07
N GLU A 181 26.46 -26.25 0.42
CA GLU A 181 26.97 -26.51 1.77
C GLU A 181 28.35 -25.87 2.04
N LYS A 182 28.98 -25.30 1.02
CA LYS A 182 30.26 -24.61 1.15
C LYS A 182 30.11 -23.15 1.57
N CYS A 183 28.89 -22.65 1.79
CA CYS A 183 28.64 -21.28 2.18
C CYS A 183 28.97 -21.09 3.67
N GLU A 184 30.14 -20.51 3.93
CA GLU A 184 30.62 -20.22 5.28
C GLU A 184 29.99 -18.95 5.84
N VAL A 185 29.87 -18.90 7.18
CA VAL A 185 29.42 -17.76 7.95
C VAL A 185 30.54 -17.26 8.87
N PHE A 186 30.63 -15.94 9.01
CA PHE A 186 31.75 -15.29 9.69
C PHE A 186 31.23 -14.34 10.78
N SER A 187 32.00 -14.20 11.85
CA SER A 187 31.73 -13.22 12.91
C SER A 187 32.15 -11.79 12.54
N ALA A 188 33.03 -11.64 11.55
CA ALA A 188 33.50 -10.37 10.98
C ALA A 188 33.63 -10.51 9.45
N ALA A 189 33.83 -9.41 8.72
CA ALA A 189 34.12 -9.40 7.30
C ALA A 189 35.61 -9.78 7.04
N ASP A 190 35.98 -10.97 7.47
CA ASP A 190 37.32 -11.54 7.43
C ASP A 190 37.22 -13.06 7.25
N VAL A 191 37.91 -13.60 6.21
CA VAL A 191 37.90 -15.05 5.88
C VAL A 191 38.51 -15.93 6.98
N THR A 192 39.25 -15.36 7.92
CA THR A 192 39.79 -16.09 9.08
C THR A 192 38.84 -16.15 10.27
N ALA A 193 37.75 -15.39 10.24
CA ALA A 193 36.81 -15.22 11.34
C ALA A 193 35.57 -16.12 11.21
N VAL A 194 35.72 -17.37 10.75
CA VAL A 194 34.58 -18.32 10.62
C VAL A 194 33.89 -18.50 11.97
N ASP A 195 32.57 -18.30 12.00
CA ASP A 195 31.75 -18.44 13.21
C ASP A 195 31.31 -19.88 13.41
N VAL A 196 32.21 -20.69 13.90
CA VAL A 196 31.94 -22.12 14.20
C VAL A 196 30.89 -22.35 15.27
N GLY A 197 30.52 -21.31 16.04
CA GLY A 197 29.46 -21.36 17.03
C GLY A 197 28.05 -21.33 16.42
N TYR A 198 27.93 -21.01 15.14
CA TYR A 198 26.68 -21.03 14.42
C TYR A 198 26.67 -22.13 13.35
N ASN A 199 25.90 -23.18 13.56
CA ASN A 199 25.70 -24.29 12.61
C ASN A 199 27.02 -24.79 11.99
N ASP A 200 28.05 -25.04 12.84
CA ASP A 200 29.38 -25.48 12.48
C ASP A 200 30.10 -24.56 11.46
N GLY A 201 29.83 -23.26 11.53
CA GLY A 201 30.44 -22.23 10.66
C GLY A 201 29.84 -22.15 9.26
N ARG A 202 28.65 -22.68 9.03
CA ARG A 202 28.03 -22.75 7.71
C ARG A 202 26.58 -22.30 7.71
N LEU A 203 26.16 -21.74 6.58
CA LEU A 203 24.77 -21.46 6.27
C LEU A 203 24.13 -22.69 5.63
N LYS A 204 22.84 -22.89 5.84
CA LYS A 204 22.13 -24.08 5.34
C LYS A 204 21.67 -23.89 3.91
N VAL A 205 21.86 -24.88 3.06
CA VAL A 205 21.47 -24.88 1.65
C VAL A 205 19.95 -24.73 1.52
N GLY A 206 19.55 -23.87 0.58
CA GLY A 206 18.16 -23.54 0.30
C GLY A 206 17.56 -22.49 1.23
N GLU A 207 18.25 -22.09 2.32
CA GLU A 207 17.77 -21.04 3.21
C GLU A 207 18.09 -19.63 2.67
N TYR A 208 17.28 -18.67 3.16
CA TYR A 208 17.35 -17.26 2.85
C TYR A 208 17.68 -16.48 4.13
N TYR A 209 18.71 -15.66 4.08
CA TYR A 209 19.16 -14.85 5.21
C TYR A 209 19.02 -13.37 4.88
N PRO A 210 18.26 -12.56 5.66
CA PRO A 210 18.10 -11.13 5.39
C PRO A 210 19.43 -10.39 5.33
N VAL A 211 19.70 -9.70 4.21
CA VAL A 211 20.89 -8.87 4.04
C VAL A 211 20.63 -7.51 4.68
N GLN A 212 21.40 -7.17 5.69
CA GLN A 212 21.29 -5.91 6.42
C GLN A 212 22.16 -4.80 5.81
N ALA A 213 23.26 -5.17 5.17
CA ALA A 213 24.15 -4.26 4.47
C ALA A 213 25.08 -5.04 3.52
N GLU A 214 25.39 -4.44 2.40
CA GLU A 214 26.55 -4.79 1.59
C GLU A 214 27.75 -4.06 2.21
N VAL A 215 28.73 -4.83 2.66
CA VAL A 215 29.89 -4.28 3.41
C VAL A 215 30.99 -3.79 2.47
N GLY A 216 30.90 -4.20 1.20
CA GLY A 216 31.85 -3.85 0.16
C GLY A 216 32.62 -5.06 -0.36
N SER A 217 33.55 -4.79 -1.28
CA SER A 217 34.45 -5.80 -1.85
C SER A 217 35.89 -5.45 -1.52
N ASP A 218 36.66 -6.45 -1.12
CA ASP A 218 38.12 -6.33 -0.95
C ASP A 218 38.89 -6.57 -2.27
N GLY A 219 38.18 -6.66 -3.39
CA GLY A 219 38.70 -6.98 -4.71
C GLY A 219 38.73 -8.49 -5.02
N THR A 220 38.56 -9.32 -4.00
CA THR A 220 38.51 -10.79 -4.11
C THR A 220 37.10 -11.29 -3.73
N TYR A 221 36.52 -10.72 -2.70
CA TYR A 221 35.25 -11.15 -2.14
C TYR A 221 34.26 -9.98 -2.01
N THR A 222 32.98 -10.24 -2.31
CA THR A 222 31.87 -9.33 -1.97
C THR A 222 31.28 -9.79 -0.64
N TRP A 223 31.36 -8.92 0.36
CA TRP A 223 30.87 -9.18 1.72
C TRP A 223 29.50 -8.63 1.97
N VAL A 224 28.65 -9.43 2.57
CA VAL A 224 27.34 -9.00 3.07
C VAL A 224 27.22 -9.26 4.56
N ARG A 225 26.56 -8.35 5.26
CA ARG A 225 26.14 -8.56 6.63
C ARG A 225 24.71 -9.07 6.64
N ILE A 226 24.48 -10.22 7.25
CA ILE A 226 23.21 -10.92 7.28
C ILE A 226 22.69 -11.06 8.71
N GLN A 227 21.38 -11.32 8.84
CA GLN A 227 20.79 -11.81 10.07
C GLN A 227 20.74 -13.35 10.00
N ALA A 228 21.49 -14.04 10.86
CA ALA A 228 21.47 -15.48 10.95
C ALA A 228 21.28 -15.86 12.43
N GLY A 229 20.14 -16.48 12.74
CA GLY A 229 19.66 -16.63 14.11
C GLY A 229 19.41 -15.27 14.77
N THR A 230 19.77 -15.13 16.02
CA THR A 230 19.59 -13.89 16.80
C THR A 230 20.73 -12.87 16.63
N ALA A 231 21.77 -13.21 15.87
CA ALA A 231 22.97 -12.39 15.72
C ALA A 231 23.19 -11.89 14.30
N LYS A 232 23.89 -10.76 14.20
CA LYS A 232 24.42 -10.24 12.94
C LYS A 232 25.71 -10.99 12.61
N ARG A 233 25.80 -11.50 11.38
CA ARG A 233 26.93 -12.27 10.86
C ARG A 233 27.32 -11.77 9.49
N TYR A 234 28.40 -12.30 8.97
CA TYR A 234 28.90 -11.94 7.65
C TYR A 234 28.96 -13.18 6.77
N ALA A 235 28.75 -12.99 5.48
CA ALA A 235 28.92 -14.02 4.47
C ALA A 235 29.58 -13.44 3.22
N VAL A 236 30.22 -14.30 2.45
CA VAL A 236 30.80 -13.96 1.15
C VAL A 236 29.84 -14.39 0.06
N VAL A 237 29.57 -13.50 -0.87
CA VAL A 237 28.77 -13.81 -2.06
C VAL A 237 29.68 -14.39 -3.13
N LEU A 238 29.51 -15.68 -3.41
CA LEU A 238 30.22 -16.42 -4.47
C LEU A 238 29.20 -17.15 -5.34
N PRO A 239 29.29 -17.07 -6.68
CA PRO A 239 28.26 -17.60 -7.60
C PRO A 239 27.98 -19.10 -7.45
N ASP A 240 28.95 -19.90 -6.96
CA ASP A 240 28.80 -21.32 -6.70
C ASP A 240 28.34 -21.67 -5.28
N ARG A 241 28.17 -20.67 -4.40
CA ARG A 241 27.84 -20.86 -2.99
C ARG A 241 26.60 -20.14 -2.53
N SER A 242 26.41 -18.90 -3.04
CA SER A 242 25.30 -18.04 -2.64
C SER A 242 25.02 -16.96 -3.67
N GLU A 243 23.81 -16.45 -3.68
CA GLU A 243 23.38 -15.32 -4.51
C GLU A 243 22.57 -14.32 -3.68
N ILE A 244 22.65 -13.03 -4.03
CA ILE A 244 21.74 -12.03 -3.49
C ILE A 244 20.48 -12.05 -4.34
N VAL A 245 19.33 -12.25 -3.70
CA VAL A 245 18.02 -12.19 -4.32
C VAL A 245 17.18 -11.09 -3.68
N SER A 246 16.35 -10.44 -4.48
CA SER A 246 15.36 -9.50 -4.00
C SER A 246 14.03 -10.22 -3.88
N LEU A 247 13.39 -10.18 -2.70
CA LEU A 247 12.10 -10.80 -2.44
C LEU A 247 11.09 -9.74 -2.04
N SER A 248 9.89 -9.82 -2.60
CA SER A 248 8.76 -9.04 -2.10
C SER A 248 8.49 -9.41 -0.63
N ALA A 249 7.83 -8.53 0.12
CA ALA A 249 7.50 -8.80 1.52
C ALA A 249 6.72 -10.13 1.69
N GLY A 250 5.82 -10.46 0.75
CA GLY A 250 5.06 -11.72 0.76
C GLY A 250 5.94 -12.96 0.52
N ASP A 251 6.85 -12.88 -0.46
CA ASP A 251 7.78 -13.96 -0.77
C ASP A 251 8.82 -14.15 0.34
N ALA A 252 9.28 -13.05 0.94
CA ALA A 252 10.19 -13.06 2.08
C ALA A 252 9.56 -13.76 3.30
N ILE A 253 8.31 -13.44 3.63
CA ILE A 253 7.57 -14.12 4.70
C ILE A 253 7.46 -15.61 4.39
N THR A 254 7.07 -15.96 3.17
CA THR A 254 6.95 -17.37 2.74
C THR A 254 8.28 -18.11 2.84
N ALA A 255 9.37 -17.49 2.38
CA ALA A 255 10.71 -18.08 2.47
C ALA A 255 11.16 -18.27 3.94
N CYS A 256 10.93 -17.27 4.80
CA CYS A 256 11.25 -17.36 6.22
C CYS A 256 10.40 -18.40 6.95
N MET A 257 9.11 -18.50 6.64
CA MET A 257 8.22 -19.53 7.21
C MET A 257 8.64 -20.95 6.81
N ALA A 258 9.05 -21.16 5.54
CA ALA A 258 9.55 -22.45 5.07
C ALA A 258 10.83 -22.90 5.80
N GLN A 259 11.63 -21.96 6.31
CA GLN A 259 12.85 -22.25 7.07
C GLN A 259 12.59 -22.56 8.55
N ALA A 260 11.51 -22.04 9.11
CA ALA A 260 11.22 -22.13 10.55
C ALA A 260 10.88 -23.55 11.04
N GLY A 261 10.73 -24.54 10.14
CA GLY A 261 10.56 -25.97 10.45
C GLY A 261 9.42 -26.34 11.42
N ASP A 262 9.17 -25.51 12.42
CA ASP A 262 8.02 -25.53 13.32
C ASP A 262 7.44 -24.12 13.39
N THR A 263 6.35 -23.88 12.66
CA THR A 263 5.67 -22.59 12.59
C THR A 263 4.68 -22.36 13.73
N SER A 264 4.47 -23.35 14.59
CA SER A 264 3.42 -23.33 15.61
C SER A 264 3.57 -22.18 16.61
N GLU A 265 4.79 -21.85 17.00
CA GLU A 265 5.05 -20.69 17.89
C GLU A 265 4.84 -19.35 17.19
N LEU A 266 5.25 -19.25 15.92
CA LEU A 266 5.04 -18.05 15.09
C LEU A 266 3.55 -17.84 14.79
N GLU A 267 2.82 -18.90 14.50
CA GLU A 267 1.37 -18.88 14.29
C GLU A 267 0.63 -18.47 15.56
N ALA A 268 1.07 -18.97 16.72
CA ALA A 268 0.53 -18.56 18.01
C ALA A 268 0.81 -17.10 18.32
N GLN A 269 2.00 -16.58 18.02
CA GLN A 269 2.35 -15.17 18.18
C GLN A 269 1.54 -14.28 17.22
N LEU A 270 1.36 -14.67 15.96
CA LEU A 270 0.53 -13.96 15.00
C LEU A 270 -0.94 -13.92 15.43
N ALA A 271 -1.47 -15.03 15.94
CA ALA A 271 -2.83 -15.09 16.47
C ALA A 271 -3.00 -14.21 17.72
N GLN A 272 -1.97 -14.11 18.58
CA GLN A 272 -1.97 -13.23 19.74
C GLN A 272 -1.93 -11.75 19.31
N LEU A 273 -1.06 -11.38 18.39
CA LEU A 273 -0.97 -10.02 17.85
C LEU A 273 -2.27 -9.60 17.15
N ALA A 274 -2.93 -10.52 16.44
CA ALA A 274 -4.24 -10.25 15.83
C ALA A 274 -5.30 -9.93 16.90
N LYS A 275 -5.34 -10.66 18.01
CA LYS A 275 -6.24 -10.38 19.14
C LYS A 275 -5.94 -9.03 19.79
N GLU A 276 -4.68 -8.71 19.96
CA GLU A 276 -4.26 -7.42 20.54
C GLU A 276 -4.62 -6.24 19.64
N ARG A 277 -4.45 -6.38 18.33
CA ARG A 277 -4.89 -5.41 17.33
C ARG A 277 -6.40 -5.18 17.41
N ASP A 278 -7.18 -6.28 17.44
CA ASP A 278 -8.64 -6.20 17.47
C ASP A 278 -9.14 -5.56 18.78
N ALA A 279 -8.51 -5.87 19.90
CA ALA A 279 -8.79 -5.24 21.19
C ALA A 279 -8.38 -3.76 21.22
N ALA A 280 -7.30 -3.37 20.52
CA ALA A 280 -6.90 -1.98 20.38
C ALA A 280 -7.90 -1.19 19.50
N THR A 281 -8.37 -1.79 18.41
CA THR A 281 -9.40 -1.23 17.54
C THR A 281 -10.70 -1.00 18.31
N GLN A 282 -11.18 -1.98 19.08
CA GLN A 282 -12.37 -1.83 19.91
C GLN A 282 -12.26 -0.71 20.97
N ARG A 283 -11.06 -0.55 21.56
CA ARG A 283 -10.78 0.56 22.51
C ARG A 283 -10.80 1.92 21.83
N ALA A 284 -10.28 2.01 20.61
CA ALA A 284 -10.31 3.23 19.80
C ALA A 284 -11.77 3.61 19.45
N ASP A 285 -12.55 2.65 18.96
CA ASP A 285 -13.98 2.84 18.65
C ASP A 285 -14.79 3.27 19.88
N ALA A 286 -14.54 2.68 21.04
CA ALA A 286 -15.19 3.05 22.29
C ALA A 286 -14.82 4.47 22.76
N SER A 287 -13.57 4.88 22.53
CA SER A 287 -13.09 6.24 22.84
C SER A 287 -13.69 7.27 21.89
N ASP A 288 -13.80 6.97 20.61
CA ASP A 288 -14.44 7.82 19.61
C ASP A 288 -15.93 7.99 19.88
N LYS A 289 -16.60 6.92 20.31
CA LYS A 289 -17.99 6.98 20.74
C LYS A 289 -18.16 7.89 21.95
N LYS A 290 -17.34 7.75 23.01
CA LYS A 290 -17.37 8.63 24.17
C LYS A 290 -17.12 10.10 23.79
N LEU A 291 -16.18 10.37 22.90
CA LEU A 291 -15.91 11.70 22.40
C LEU A 291 -17.08 12.30 21.64
N SER A 292 -17.76 11.48 20.83
CA SER A 292 -18.99 11.85 20.11
C SER A 292 -20.13 12.18 21.09
N ASP A 293 -20.33 11.37 22.12
CA ASP A 293 -21.37 11.57 23.13
C ASP A 293 -21.11 12.87 23.93
N ILE A 294 -19.84 13.14 24.31
CA ILE A 294 -19.44 14.40 24.98
C ILE A 294 -19.70 15.61 24.07
N LYS A 295 -19.33 15.53 22.79
CA LYS A 295 -19.59 16.61 21.82
C LYS A 295 -21.10 16.88 21.65
N ALA A 296 -21.91 15.84 21.60
CA ALA A 296 -23.38 15.98 21.52
C ALA A 296 -23.95 16.63 22.78
N TYR A 297 -23.47 16.26 23.96
CA TYR A 297 -23.88 16.87 25.24
C TYR A 297 -23.54 18.37 25.31
N VAL A 298 -22.29 18.73 24.92
CA VAL A 298 -21.85 20.13 24.92
C VAL A 298 -22.58 21.00 23.90
N ALA A 299 -23.01 20.42 22.76
CA ALA A 299 -23.75 21.15 21.74
C ALA A 299 -25.25 21.32 22.07
N GLY A 300 -25.76 20.62 23.07
CA GLY A 300 -27.16 20.70 23.54
C GLY A 300 -27.37 21.60 24.79
N VAL A 301 -26.31 22.19 25.28
CA VAL A 301 -26.29 23.20 26.37
C VAL A 301 -26.01 24.56 25.75
#